data_ae377b0d2f137f0e4bf9be9d35c73a14
#
_entry.id   ae377b0d2f137f0e4bf9be9d35c73a14
#
_cell.length_a   1.000
_cell.length_b   1.000
_cell.length_c   1.000
_cell.angle_alpha   90.00
_cell.angle_beta   90.00
_cell.angle_gamma   90.00
#
_symmetry.space_group_name_H-M   'P 1'
#
loop_
_entity.id
_entity.type
_entity.pdbx_description
1 polymer ?
#
loop_
_entity_poly.entity_id
_entity_poly.type
_entity_poly.pdbx_seq_one_letter_code
_entity_poly.pdbx_strand_id
1 'polypeptide(L)'
;PAKLIEARILERLGRKSDLNVTLFTIFSENEKSESAQYLNVLGEFFTKVPVNKKVLVSNKALESILDEVKKDYDLLIVGATERNKNSDMLFNPIVDNLVRLSPCASIVVQSSGVAEDWRPSRILVPTNGSKASKRAAEVAFGIAYHQHDQVHILNVVEGKQGYSEMDIEGSLKERRLTFAHQTVEELKKLGESLDVNTFTEIEIGEEPDSVILKMASENDFNLIILGTDVRPGSDKLYLGPRVERILNNASCPVIIVNSQ
;
A
#
# COMPACT_ATOMS: atom_id res chain seq x y z
N PRO A 1 -1.92 17.16 5.28
CA PRO A 1 -0.80 16.59 4.48
C PRO A 1 -1.10 15.15 4.02
N ALA A 2 -1.54 14.23 4.91
CA ALA A 2 -1.78 12.83 4.58
C ALA A 2 -2.75 12.64 3.39
N LYS A 3 -3.85 13.33 3.39
CA LYS A 3 -4.91 13.22 2.36
C LYS A 3 -4.45 13.62 0.94
N LEU A 4 -3.35 14.36 0.78
CA LEU A 4 -2.76 14.70 -0.51
C LEU A 4 -2.02 13.49 -1.13
N ILE A 5 -1.50 12.59 -0.32
CA ILE A 5 -0.77 11.40 -0.79
C ILE A 5 -1.74 10.43 -1.46
N GLU A 6 -2.89 10.19 -0.87
CA GLU A 6 -3.95 9.35 -1.45
C GLU A 6 -4.39 9.88 -2.81
N ALA A 7 -4.65 11.19 -2.91
CA ALA A 7 -5.02 11.83 -4.17
C ALA A 7 -3.93 11.69 -5.24
N ARG A 8 -2.66 11.84 -4.86
CA ARG A 8 -1.52 11.67 -5.78
C ARG A 8 -1.36 10.22 -6.25
N ILE A 9 -1.59 9.26 -5.37
CA ILE A 9 -1.56 7.83 -5.71
C ILE A 9 -2.68 7.50 -6.68
N LEU A 10 -3.90 7.96 -6.38
CA LEU A 10 -5.07 7.76 -7.25
C LEU A 10 -4.90 8.40 -8.62
N GLU A 11 -4.42 9.63 -8.67
CA GLU A 11 -4.18 10.34 -9.93
C GLU A 11 -3.18 9.57 -10.81
N ARG A 12 -2.13 8.98 -10.21
CA ARG A 12 -1.16 8.15 -10.93
C ARG A 12 -1.76 6.84 -11.43
N LEU A 13 -2.50 6.13 -10.58
CA LEU A 13 -3.20 4.90 -10.98
C LEU A 13 -4.19 5.17 -12.12
N GLY A 14 -4.89 6.30 -12.10
CA GLY A 14 -5.87 6.66 -13.10
C GLY A 14 -5.31 7.08 -14.46
N ARG A 15 -4.02 7.38 -14.57
CA ARG A 15 -3.43 7.83 -15.84
C ARG A 15 -3.31 6.74 -16.90
N LYS A 16 -3.21 5.48 -16.48
CA LYS A 16 -3.10 4.30 -17.36
C LYS A 16 -4.37 3.47 -17.44
N SER A 17 -5.41 3.84 -16.72
CA SER A 17 -6.64 3.06 -16.58
C SER A 17 -7.85 3.98 -16.69
N ASP A 18 -8.94 3.49 -17.28
CA ASP A 18 -10.23 4.18 -17.28
C ASP A 18 -10.87 4.08 -15.89
N LEU A 19 -10.33 4.84 -14.94
CA LEU A 19 -10.84 4.90 -13.57
C LEU A 19 -11.96 5.94 -13.45
N ASN A 20 -13.05 5.55 -12.79
CA ASN A 20 -14.04 6.46 -12.26
C ASN A 20 -13.76 6.67 -10.76
N VAL A 21 -13.30 7.86 -10.39
CA VAL A 21 -12.98 8.18 -9.01
C VAL A 21 -14.15 8.88 -8.32
N THR A 22 -14.54 8.40 -7.15
CA THR A 22 -15.49 9.08 -6.27
C THR A 22 -14.76 9.55 -5.02
N LEU A 23 -14.66 10.86 -4.86
CA LEU A 23 -14.21 11.48 -3.60
C LEU A 23 -15.40 11.54 -2.66
N PHE A 24 -15.36 10.76 -1.61
CA PHE A 24 -16.44 10.65 -0.64
C PHE A 24 -16.02 11.19 0.72
N THR A 25 -16.87 12.04 1.29
CA THR A 25 -16.65 12.58 2.63
C THR A 25 -17.96 12.63 3.42
N ILE A 26 -17.84 12.48 4.73
CA ILE A 26 -18.97 12.49 5.66
C ILE A 26 -18.72 13.58 6.70
N PHE A 27 -19.78 14.30 7.05
CA PHE A 27 -19.75 15.33 8.08
C PHE A 27 -20.77 15.08 9.17
N SER A 28 -20.52 15.67 10.33
CA SER A 28 -21.55 16.04 11.26
C SER A 28 -22.24 17.34 10.79
N GLU A 29 -23.48 17.57 11.21
CA GLU A 29 -24.28 18.76 10.81
C GLU A 29 -23.57 20.10 11.03
N ASN A 30 -22.63 20.15 11.99
CA ASN A 30 -21.90 21.36 12.38
C ASN A 30 -20.68 21.69 11.49
N GLU A 31 -20.23 20.77 10.59
CA GLU A 31 -18.98 20.90 9.84
C GLU A 31 -19.16 21.06 8.32
N LYS A 32 -20.39 21.33 7.86
CA LYS A 32 -20.80 21.25 6.45
C LYS A 32 -20.02 22.17 5.48
N SER A 33 -19.54 23.33 5.90
CA SER A 33 -18.93 24.30 4.99
C SER A 33 -17.45 24.04 4.68
N GLU A 34 -16.66 23.59 5.64
CA GLU A 34 -15.21 23.39 5.48
C GLU A 34 -14.88 22.19 4.59
N SER A 35 -15.69 21.18 4.67
CA SER A 35 -15.41 19.91 4.02
C SER A 35 -15.86 19.86 2.55
N ALA A 36 -16.83 20.67 2.12
CA ALA A 36 -17.13 20.86 0.70
C ALA A 36 -15.98 21.57 -0.02
N GLN A 37 -15.34 22.56 0.63
CA GLN A 37 -14.14 23.21 0.13
C GLN A 37 -12.98 22.23 0.02
N TYR A 38 -12.83 21.33 0.99
CA TYR A 38 -11.79 20.32 0.99
C TYR A 38 -11.88 19.36 -0.20
N LEU A 39 -13.09 18.86 -0.55
CA LEU A 39 -13.29 18.03 -1.75
C LEU A 39 -12.98 18.79 -3.04
N ASN A 40 -13.20 20.12 -3.06
CA ASN A 40 -12.83 20.92 -4.23
C ASN A 40 -11.31 20.98 -4.40
N VAL A 41 -10.58 21.24 -3.32
CA VAL A 41 -9.10 21.24 -3.34
C VAL A 41 -8.56 19.86 -3.75
N LEU A 42 -9.11 18.77 -3.20
CA LEU A 42 -8.70 17.42 -3.62
C LEU A 42 -9.02 17.15 -5.09
N GLY A 43 -10.17 17.64 -5.57
CA GLY A 43 -10.55 17.47 -6.97
C GLY A 43 -9.60 18.13 -7.96
N GLU A 44 -8.91 19.20 -7.58
CA GLU A 44 -7.93 19.90 -8.42
C GLU A 44 -6.67 19.08 -8.71
N PHE A 45 -6.37 18.07 -7.89
CA PHE A 45 -5.27 17.12 -8.16
C PHE A 45 -5.54 16.22 -9.36
N PHE A 46 -6.80 15.98 -9.69
CA PHE A 46 -7.18 15.09 -10.78
C PHE A 46 -7.38 15.86 -12.09
N THR A 47 -6.32 15.94 -12.88
CA THR A 47 -6.34 16.67 -14.15
C THR A 47 -6.75 15.81 -15.34
N LYS A 48 -6.62 14.51 -15.24
CA LYS A 48 -6.85 13.54 -16.33
C LYS A 48 -7.84 12.43 -16.00
N VAL A 49 -8.30 12.37 -14.77
CA VAL A 49 -9.20 11.33 -14.28
C VAL A 49 -10.55 11.98 -13.94
N PRO A 50 -11.69 11.46 -14.46
CA PRO A 50 -13.00 11.96 -14.09
C PRO A 50 -13.26 11.71 -12.59
N VAL A 51 -13.69 12.75 -11.89
CA VAL A 51 -13.91 12.70 -10.45
C VAL A 51 -15.34 13.08 -10.10
N ASN A 52 -16.04 12.18 -9.42
CA ASN A 52 -17.31 12.45 -8.77
C ASN A 52 -17.06 12.89 -7.32
N LYS A 53 -17.74 13.93 -6.88
CA LYS A 53 -17.66 14.42 -5.49
C LYS A 53 -18.95 14.07 -4.77
N LYS A 54 -18.86 13.34 -3.67
CA LYS A 54 -20.01 12.94 -2.88
C LYS A 54 -19.84 13.35 -1.43
N VAL A 55 -20.84 14.03 -0.94
CA VAL A 55 -20.92 14.56 0.41
C VAL A 55 -22.12 13.96 1.11
N LEU A 56 -21.94 13.39 2.28
CA LEU A 56 -23.03 12.88 3.11
C LEU A 56 -22.96 13.52 4.50
N VAL A 57 -24.12 13.91 5.01
CA VAL A 57 -24.25 14.32 6.42
C VAL A 57 -24.72 13.14 7.23
N SER A 58 -23.89 12.66 8.17
CA SER A 58 -24.21 11.52 9.00
C SER A 58 -23.32 11.49 10.26
N ASN A 59 -23.92 11.10 11.38
CA ASN A 59 -23.18 10.82 12.62
C ASN A 59 -22.67 9.37 12.69
N LYS A 60 -22.93 8.55 11.65
CA LYS A 60 -22.55 7.13 11.54
C LYS A 60 -21.60 6.93 10.37
N ALA A 61 -20.39 7.47 10.49
CA ALA A 61 -19.41 7.49 9.40
C ALA A 61 -19.10 6.09 8.84
N LEU A 62 -18.82 5.11 9.69
CA LEU A 62 -18.48 3.75 9.27
C LEU A 62 -19.61 3.09 8.46
N GLU A 63 -20.84 3.10 9.00
CA GLU A 63 -22.00 2.50 8.33
C GLU A 63 -22.25 3.18 6.97
N SER A 64 -22.17 4.51 6.94
CA SER A 64 -22.40 5.29 5.73
C SER A 64 -21.35 5.02 4.63
N ILE A 65 -20.08 4.83 5.00
CA ILE A 65 -19.02 4.47 4.04
C ILE A 65 -19.25 3.05 3.51
N LEU A 66 -19.53 2.09 4.40
CA LEU A 66 -19.77 0.70 4.00
C LEU A 66 -20.99 0.58 3.08
N ASP A 67 -22.07 1.33 3.36
CA ASP A 67 -23.26 1.35 2.50
C ASP A 67 -22.98 2.00 1.14
N GLU A 68 -22.06 2.96 1.08
CA GLU A 68 -21.62 3.50 -0.19
C GLU A 68 -20.78 2.49 -0.96
N VAL A 69 -19.79 1.86 -0.31
CA VAL A 69 -18.88 0.91 -0.96
C VAL A 69 -19.59 -0.32 -1.51
N LYS A 70 -20.75 -0.69 -0.96
CA LYS A 70 -21.61 -1.77 -1.51
C LYS A 70 -22.22 -1.45 -2.88
N LYS A 71 -22.10 -0.21 -3.39
CA LYS A 71 -22.66 0.24 -4.66
C LYS A 71 -21.71 0.06 -5.84
N ASP A 72 -21.21 -1.17 -6.04
CA ASP A 72 -20.36 -1.55 -7.18
C ASP A 72 -19.04 -0.79 -7.31
N TYR A 73 -18.35 -0.55 -6.19
CA TYR A 73 -16.96 -0.08 -6.21
C TYR A 73 -15.99 -1.27 -6.24
N ASP A 74 -14.99 -1.21 -7.10
CA ASP A 74 -13.94 -2.22 -7.23
C ASP A 74 -12.84 -2.03 -6.19
N LEU A 75 -12.62 -0.80 -5.74
CA LEU A 75 -11.51 -0.43 -4.87
C LEU A 75 -11.91 0.67 -3.90
N LEU A 76 -11.59 0.46 -2.64
CA LEU A 76 -11.66 1.46 -1.57
C LEU A 76 -10.24 1.95 -1.24
N ILE A 77 -10.00 3.26 -1.29
CA ILE A 77 -8.74 3.84 -0.81
C ILE A 77 -9.00 4.70 0.41
N VAL A 78 -8.28 4.42 1.49
CA VAL A 78 -8.42 5.15 2.75
C VAL A 78 -7.04 5.57 3.28
N GLY A 79 -6.98 6.76 3.85
CA GLY A 79 -5.83 7.24 4.59
C GLY A 79 -5.89 6.81 6.05
N ALA A 80 -4.78 6.34 6.55
CA ALA A 80 -4.58 6.11 7.97
C ALA A 80 -3.70 7.22 8.55
N THR A 81 -4.22 7.92 9.54
CA THR A 81 -3.41 8.82 10.37
C THR A 81 -2.55 8.01 11.32
N GLU A 82 -1.50 8.65 11.87
CA GLU A 82 -0.62 8.01 12.83
C GLU A 82 -1.38 7.24 13.92
N ARG A 83 -0.87 6.04 14.21
CA ARG A 83 -1.38 5.18 15.26
C ARG A 83 -1.29 5.88 16.60
N ASN A 84 -2.35 5.85 17.36
CA ASN A 84 -2.26 6.10 18.78
C ASN A 84 -1.50 4.92 19.42
N LYS A 85 -0.26 5.14 19.85
CA LYS A 85 0.66 4.11 20.40
C LYS A 85 0.08 3.32 21.58
N ASN A 86 -0.99 3.83 22.18
CA ASN A 86 -1.69 3.21 23.32
C ASN A 86 -2.95 2.44 22.88
N SER A 87 -3.19 2.26 21.58
CA SER A 87 -4.35 1.54 21.06
C SER A 87 -3.98 0.11 20.67
N ASP A 88 -4.85 -0.84 21.01
CA ASP A 88 -4.79 -2.24 20.53
C ASP A 88 -5.16 -2.37 19.04
N MET A 89 -5.60 -1.29 18.40
CA MET A 89 -5.98 -1.26 16.99
C MET A 89 -4.79 -0.84 16.14
N LEU A 90 -4.70 -1.40 14.92
CA LEU A 90 -3.61 -1.11 13.99
C LEU A 90 -3.70 0.31 13.44
N PHE A 91 -4.90 0.74 13.08
CA PHE A 91 -5.22 2.10 12.66
C PHE A 91 -6.25 2.71 13.62
N ASN A 92 -7.00 3.72 13.19
CA ASN A 92 -8.17 4.16 13.93
C ASN A 92 -9.35 3.18 13.72
N PRO A 93 -10.33 3.15 14.63
CA PRO A 93 -11.42 2.17 14.57
C PRO A 93 -12.22 2.19 13.27
N ILE A 94 -12.33 3.33 12.60
CA ILE A 94 -13.04 3.44 11.32
C ILE A 94 -12.25 2.74 10.21
N VAL A 95 -10.95 3.02 10.10
CA VAL A 95 -10.09 2.42 9.06
C VAL A 95 -9.97 0.91 9.27
N ASP A 96 -9.74 0.44 10.50
CA ASP A 96 -9.67 -0.99 10.82
C ASP A 96 -10.94 -1.72 10.37
N ASN A 97 -12.10 -1.18 10.70
CA ASN A 97 -13.37 -1.78 10.31
C ASN A 97 -13.66 -1.65 8.82
N LEU A 98 -13.30 -0.55 8.17
CA LEU A 98 -13.44 -0.40 6.71
C LEU A 98 -12.65 -1.47 5.97
N VAL A 99 -11.37 -1.67 6.31
CA VAL A 99 -10.53 -2.68 5.66
C VAL A 99 -11.07 -4.09 5.91
N ARG A 100 -11.55 -4.37 7.12
CA ARG A 100 -12.08 -5.69 7.49
C ARG A 100 -13.43 -6.02 6.87
N LEU A 101 -14.30 -5.03 6.69
CA LEU A 101 -15.70 -5.20 6.31
C LEU A 101 -16.00 -4.73 4.87
N SER A 102 -15.01 -4.16 4.18
CA SER A 102 -15.19 -3.73 2.79
C SER A 102 -15.57 -4.91 1.91
N PRO A 103 -16.56 -4.79 1.03
CA PRO A 103 -16.90 -5.84 0.07
C PRO A 103 -15.97 -5.86 -1.16
N CYS A 104 -15.06 -4.92 -1.29
CA CYS A 104 -14.11 -4.82 -2.40
C CYS A 104 -12.67 -4.71 -1.89
N ALA A 105 -11.71 -4.81 -2.80
CA ALA A 105 -10.30 -4.61 -2.49
C ALA A 105 -10.08 -3.27 -1.80
N SER A 106 -9.08 -3.19 -0.92
CA SER A 106 -8.79 -1.96 -0.20
C SER A 106 -7.31 -1.62 -0.23
N ILE A 107 -7.03 -0.32 -0.32
CA ILE A 107 -5.70 0.25 -0.18
C ILE A 107 -5.73 1.18 1.04
N VAL A 108 -4.84 0.91 1.98
CA VAL A 108 -4.60 1.81 3.13
C VAL A 108 -3.30 2.54 2.91
N VAL A 109 -3.36 3.86 2.97
CA VAL A 109 -2.18 4.73 2.85
C VAL A 109 -1.83 5.25 4.22
N GLN A 110 -0.72 4.81 4.76
CA GLN A 110 -0.17 5.36 6.01
C GLN A 110 0.98 6.30 5.67
N SER A 111 0.89 7.53 6.16
CA SER A 111 1.93 8.53 5.98
C SER A 111 2.05 9.39 7.21
N SER A 112 3.28 9.64 7.64
CA SER A 112 3.62 10.57 8.70
C SER A 112 4.67 11.55 8.19
N GLY A 113 4.46 12.84 8.38
CA GLY A 113 5.48 13.88 8.20
C GLY A 113 6.02 14.06 6.76
N VAL A 114 5.22 13.79 5.74
CA VAL A 114 5.64 13.87 4.34
C VAL A 114 5.58 15.31 3.84
N ALA A 115 6.57 15.73 3.06
CA ALA A 115 6.62 17.05 2.43
C ALA A 115 5.46 17.27 1.45
N GLU A 116 5.04 18.53 1.27
CA GLU A 116 3.93 18.86 0.37
C GLU A 116 4.20 18.50 -1.09
N ASP A 117 5.45 18.49 -1.52
CA ASP A 117 5.90 18.14 -2.87
C ASP A 117 6.25 16.68 -3.05
N TRP A 118 6.03 15.85 -2.00
CA TRP A 118 6.33 14.42 -2.05
C TRP A 118 5.70 13.73 -3.27
N ARG A 119 6.47 12.89 -3.93
CA ARG A 119 6.03 12.06 -5.06
C ARG A 119 6.67 10.69 -4.96
N PRO A 120 5.93 9.61 -5.24
CA PRO A 120 6.52 8.27 -5.30
C PRO A 120 7.45 8.17 -6.50
N SER A 121 8.74 7.99 -6.26
CA SER A 121 9.77 7.88 -7.30
C SER A 121 10.68 6.66 -7.12
N ARG A 122 10.92 6.23 -5.88
CA ARG A 122 11.65 5.01 -5.54
C ARG A 122 10.77 4.14 -4.65
N ILE A 123 10.14 3.15 -5.27
CA ILE A 123 9.12 2.31 -4.65
C ILE A 123 9.73 0.97 -4.28
N LEU A 124 9.68 0.60 -3.00
CA LEU A 124 10.08 -0.72 -2.52
C LEU A 124 8.87 -1.64 -2.41
N VAL A 125 8.94 -2.80 -3.03
CA VAL A 125 7.88 -3.82 -3.00
C VAL A 125 8.44 -5.12 -2.47
N PRO A 126 8.33 -5.38 -1.17
CA PRO A 126 8.67 -6.68 -0.60
C PRO A 126 7.71 -7.76 -1.09
N THR A 127 8.26 -8.89 -1.51
CA THR A 127 7.47 -10.02 -1.99
C THR A 127 7.91 -11.34 -1.37
N ASN A 128 6.93 -12.18 -1.07
CA ASN A 128 7.13 -13.58 -0.67
C ASN A 128 6.51 -14.56 -1.68
N GLY A 129 6.15 -14.07 -2.87
CA GLY A 129 5.50 -14.85 -3.92
C GLY A 129 4.00 -15.12 -3.70
N SER A 130 3.38 -14.62 -2.61
CA SER A 130 1.94 -14.75 -2.40
C SER A 130 1.12 -13.91 -3.39
N LYS A 131 -0.14 -14.27 -3.56
CA LYS A 131 -1.08 -13.46 -4.39
C LYS A 131 -1.14 -12.02 -3.93
N ALA A 132 -1.18 -11.78 -2.60
CA ALA A 132 -1.23 -10.44 -2.04
C ALA A 132 0.02 -9.63 -2.41
N SER A 133 1.23 -10.21 -2.29
CA SER A 133 2.46 -9.51 -2.66
C SER A 133 2.57 -9.26 -4.18
N LYS A 134 2.04 -10.13 -5.03
CA LYS A 134 1.94 -9.90 -6.48
C LYS A 134 0.99 -8.75 -6.79
N ARG A 135 -0.16 -8.66 -6.11
CA ARG A 135 -1.08 -7.51 -6.23
C ARG A 135 -0.44 -6.19 -5.79
N ALA A 136 0.37 -6.22 -4.73
CA ALA A 136 1.14 -5.05 -4.33
C ALA A 136 2.10 -4.57 -5.42
N ALA A 137 2.77 -5.50 -6.11
CA ALA A 137 3.63 -5.17 -7.26
C ALA A 137 2.83 -4.58 -8.43
N GLU A 138 1.67 -5.14 -8.77
CA GLU A 138 0.77 -4.60 -9.80
C GLU A 138 0.36 -3.15 -9.48
N VAL A 139 0.01 -2.87 -8.23
CA VAL A 139 -0.30 -1.50 -7.77
C VAL A 139 0.92 -0.60 -7.88
N ALA A 140 2.11 -1.08 -7.50
CA ALA A 140 3.36 -0.33 -7.64
C ALA A 140 3.65 0.03 -9.10
N PHE A 141 3.47 -0.90 -10.03
CA PHE A 141 3.63 -0.66 -11.46
C PHE A 141 2.62 0.35 -12.00
N GLY A 142 1.38 0.31 -11.50
CA GLY A 142 0.37 1.32 -11.84
C GLY A 142 0.72 2.73 -11.33
N ILE A 143 1.38 2.83 -10.18
CA ILE A 143 1.82 4.10 -9.58
C ILE A 143 3.08 4.65 -10.27
N ALA A 144 4.02 3.79 -10.65
CA ALA A 144 5.27 4.15 -11.31
C ALA A 144 4.98 4.54 -12.76
N TYR A 145 4.78 5.82 -13.00
CA TYR A 145 4.33 6.34 -14.29
C TYR A 145 5.41 7.08 -15.07
N HIS A 146 6.36 7.70 -14.38
CA HIS A 146 7.40 8.50 -15.02
C HIS A 146 8.63 7.67 -15.34
N GLN A 147 9.34 8.01 -16.42
CA GLN A 147 10.58 7.34 -16.85
C GLN A 147 11.66 7.28 -15.77
N HIS A 148 11.59 8.15 -14.77
CA HIS A 148 12.52 8.19 -13.65
C HIS A 148 12.01 7.46 -12.39
N ASP A 149 10.75 7.00 -12.39
CA ASP A 149 10.23 6.23 -11.28
C ASP A 149 10.80 4.81 -11.32
N GLN A 150 11.14 4.27 -10.16
CA GLN A 150 11.78 2.96 -10.02
C GLN A 150 10.95 2.09 -9.09
N VAL A 151 10.69 0.86 -9.51
CA VAL A 151 10.11 -0.16 -8.65
C VAL A 151 11.16 -1.21 -8.33
N HIS A 152 11.45 -1.39 -7.05
CA HIS A 152 12.39 -2.37 -6.55
C HIS A 152 11.62 -3.53 -5.89
N ILE A 153 11.69 -4.68 -6.50
CA ILE A 153 11.10 -5.92 -5.98
C ILE A 153 12.14 -6.60 -5.10
N LEU A 154 11.82 -6.72 -3.81
CA LEU A 154 12.70 -7.35 -2.83
C LEU A 154 12.10 -8.66 -2.33
N ASN A 155 12.85 -9.75 -2.42
CA ASN A 155 12.54 -10.98 -1.71
C ASN A 155 13.56 -11.17 -0.58
N VAL A 156 13.08 -11.42 0.64
CA VAL A 156 13.96 -11.75 1.77
C VAL A 156 13.80 -13.24 2.11
N VAL A 157 14.85 -13.99 1.88
CA VAL A 157 14.93 -15.41 2.25
C VAL A 157 15.37 -15.51 3.70
N GLU A 158 14.53 -16.14 4.53
CA GLU A 158 14.87 -16.34 5.95
C GLU A 158 16.07 -17.26 6.12
N GLY A 159 17.12 -16.75 6.79
CA GLY A 159 18.35 -17.47 7.06
C GLY A 159 19.35 -16.61 7.82
N LYS A 160 20.38 -17.25 8.42
CA LYS A 160 21.46 -16.52 9.10
C LYS A 160 22.32 -15.78 8.07
N GLN A 161 22.67 -14.51 8.36
CA GLN A 161 23.68 -13.78 7.59
C GLN A 161 25.04 -14.47 7.69
N GLY A 162 25.74 -14.60 6.56
CA GLY A 162 27.11 -15.13 6.53
C GLY A 162 27.25 -16.54 5.94
N TYR A 163 26.16 -17.19 5.53
CA TYR A 163 26.27 -18.40 4.71
C TYR A 163 26.41 -18.02 3.24
N SER A 164 27.50 -18.44 2.60
CA SER A 164 27.68 -18.30 1.16
C SER A 164 26.71 -19.23 0.41
N GLU A 165 26.44 -18.92 -0.86
CA GLU A 165 25.65 -19.81 -1.74
C GLU A 165 26.24 -21.22 -1.83
N MET A 166 27.53 -21.39 -1.53
CA MET A 166 28.25 -22.67 -1.56
C MET A 166 27.93 -23.64 -0.41
N ASP A 167 27.33 -23.17 0.68
CA ASP A 167 27.04 -24.00 1.85
C ASP A 167 25.71 -24.78 1.75
N ILE A 168 25.11 -24.86 0.54
CA ILE A 168 23.69 -25.13 0.38
C ILE A 168 23.40 -26.28 -0.60
N GLU A 169 24.17 -27.32 -0.67
CA GLU A 169 23.78 -28.49 -1.46
C GLU A 169 22.57 -29.23 -0.85
N GLY A 170 21.46 -29.26 -1.60
CA GLY A 170 20.30 -30.13 -1.33
C GLY A 170 19.37 -29.69 -0.20
N SER A 171 19.50 -28.47 0.32
CA SER A 171 18.77 -27.99 1.49
C SER A 171 17.45 -27.26 1.15
N LEU A 172 16.55 -27.14 2.15
CA LEU A 172 15.35 -26.31 2.09
C LEU A 172 15.64 -24.85 1.66
N LYS A 173 16.85 -24.37 1.91
CA LYS A 173 17.30 -23.03 1.59
C LYS A 173 17.52 -22.85 0.07
N GLU A 174 18.12 -23.83 -0.62
CA GLU A 174 18.29 -23.82 -2.07
C GLU A 174 16.93 -23.72 -2.78
N ARG A 175 15.94 -24.47 -2.31
CA ARG A 175 14.57 -24.40 -2.84
C ARG A 175 13.95 -23.02 -2.60
N ARG A 176 14.19 -22.40 -1.43
CA ARG A 176 13.70 -21.06 -1.10
C ARG A 176 14.37 -20.01 -1.98
N LEU A 177 15.68 -20.11 -2.23
CA LEU A 177 16.41 -19.21 -3.13
C LEU A 177 15.93 -19.36 -4.58
N THR A 178 15.78 -20.59 -5.07
CA THR A 178 15.23 -20.84 -6.40
C THR A 178 13.84 -20.24 -6.57
N PHE A 179 12.97 -20.42 -5.58
CA PHE A 179 11.64 -19.82 -5.56
C PHE A 179 11.69 -18.31 -5.52
N ALA A 180 12.60 -17.72 -4.72
CA ALA A 180 12.80 -16.28 -4.65
C ALA A 180 13.23 -15.72 -6.02
N HIS A 181 14.21 -16.34 -6.68
CA HIS A 181 14.64 -15.96 -8.02
C HIS A 181 13.51 -16.01 -9.04
N GLN A 182 12.75 -17.11 -9.06
CA GLN A 182 11.60 -17.23 -9.96
C GLN A 182 10.56 -16.13 -9.71
N THR A 183 10.27 -15.85 -8.44
CA THR A 183 9.29 -14.83 -8.04
C THR A 183 9.71 -13.43 -8.48
N VAL A 184 10.95 -13.03 -8.21
CA VAL A 184 11.39 -11.67 -8.56
C VAL A 184 11.53 -11.50 -10.07
N GLU A 185 11.97 -12.53 -10.80
CA GLU A 185 12.05 -12.52 -12.26
C GLU A 185 10.68 -12.45 -12.95
N GLU A 186 9.68 -13.17 -12.42
CA GLU A 186 8.30 -13.07 -12.90
C GLU A 186 7.78 -11.63 -12.79
N LEU A 187 7.97 -11.00 -11.62
CA LEU A 187 7.53 -9.63 -11.38
C LEU A 187 8.33 -8.60 -12.18
N LYS A 188 9.64 -8.82 -12.37
CA LYS A 188 10.46 -7.98 -13.22
C LYS A 188 9.95 -7.96 -14.66
N LYS A 189 9.72 -9.14 -15.24
CA LYS A 189 9.16 -9.27 -16.61
C LYS A 189 7.80 -8.59 -16.73
N LEU A 190 6.95 -8.69 -15.70
CA LEU A 190 5.68 -7.99 -15.67
C LEU A 190 5.89 -6.47 -15.68
N GLY A 191 6.76 -5.93 -14.82
CA GLY A 191 7.05 -4.50 -14.78
C GLY A 191 7.64 -3.99 -16.09
N GLU A 192 8.59 -4.71 -16.68
CA GLU A 192 9.17 -4.40 -18.00
C GLU A 192 8.12 -4.42 -19.13
N SER A 193 7.17 -5.36 -19.10
CA SER A 193 6.07 -5.42 -20.07
C SER A 193 5.11 -4.24 -19.97
N LEU A 194 5.08 -3.57 -18.82
CA LEU A 194 4.30 -2.36 -18.55
C LEU A 194 5.11 -1.06 -18.74
N ASP A 195 6.33 -1.16 -19.27
CA ASP A 195 7.27 -0.05 -19.45
C ASP A 195 7.64 0.66 -18.12
N VAL A 196 7.78 -0.13 -17.06
CA VAL A 196 8.19 0.34 -15.73
C VAL A 196 9.64 -0.06 -15.45
N ASN A 197 10.44 0.90 -15.00
CA ASN A 197 11.83 0.66 -14.62
C ASN A 197 11.90 -0.19 -13.35
N THR A 198 12.10 -1.51 -13.51
CA THR A 198 11.98 -2.52 -12.46
C THR A 198 13.32 -3.14 -12.13
N PHE A 199 13.70 -3.07 -10.86
CA PHE A 199 14.86 -3.70 -10.27
C PHE A 199 14.45 -4.84 -9.35
N THR A 200 15.32 -5.84 -9.22
CA THR A 200 15.07 -6.99 -8.35
C THR A 200 16.26 -7.25 -7.44
N GLU A 201 15.96 -7.62 -6.21
CA GLU A 201 16.98 -7.95 -5.20
C GLU A 201 16.50 -9.11 -4.32
N ILE A 202 17.44 -9.96 -3.95
CA ILE A 202 17.19 -11.07 -3.01
C ILE A 202 18.17 -10.93 -1.86
N GLU A 203 17.64 -10.77 -0.68
CA GLU A 203 18.40 -10.65 0.55
C GLU A 203 18.21 -11.88 1.44
N ILE A 204 19.22 -12.19 2.25
CA ILE A 204 19.13 -13.23 3.26
C ILE A 204 19.15 -12.57 4.63
N GLY A 205 18.13 -12.86 5.44
CA GLY A 205 18.05 -12.29 6.79
C GLY A 205 17.16 -13.10 7.72
N GLU A 206 17.42 -13.03 9.02
CA GLU A 206 16.62 -13.74 10.03
C GLU A 206 15.24 -13.08 10.22
N GLU A 207 15.17 -11.77 10.10
CA GLU A 207 13.97 -10.96 10.27
C GLU A 207 13.70 -10.15 8.99
N PRO A 208 12.82 -10.63 8.11
CA PRO A 208 12.53 -9.97 6.83
C PRO A 208 12.09 -8.52 6.95
N ASP A 209 11.30 -8.18 7.96
CA ASP A 209 10.86 -6.81 8.22
C ASP A 209 12.01 -5.87 8.60
N SER A 210 13.00 -6.34 9.37
CA SER A 210 14.20 -5.58 9.68
C SER A 210 15.05 -5.32 8.43
N VAL A 211 15.18 -6.30 7.53
CA VAL A 211 15.87 -6.15 6.24
C VAL A 211 15.15 -5.13 5.36
N ILE A 212 13.83 -5.22 5.26
CA ILE A 212 13.01 -4.29 4.47
C ILE A 212 13.15 -2.85 4.99
N LEU A 213 13.04 -2.65 6.31
CA LEU A 213 13.17 -1.33 6.93
C LEU A 213 14.57 -0.73 6.74
N LYS A 214 15.60 -1.54 6.91
CA LYS A 214 16.99 -1.15 6.68
C LYS A 214 17.19 -0.73 5.23
N MET A 215 16.79 -1.58 4.28
CA MET A 215 16.88 -1.28 2.86
C MET A 215 16.14 0.00 2.50
N ALA A 216 14.92 0.19 3.03
CA ALA A 216 14.13 1.39 2.76
C ALA A 216 14.84 2.67 3.20
N SER A 217 15.50 2.65 4.35
CA SER A 217 16.17 3.82 4.90
C SER A 217 17.55 4.09 4.27
N GLU A 218 18.34 3.04 3.97
CA GLU A 218 19.68 3.17 3.44
C GLU A 218 19.75 3.51 1.94
N ASN A 219 18.67 3.20 1.19
CA ASN A 219 18.62 3.40 -0.26
C ASN A 219 17.58 4.47 -0.69
N ASP A 220 17.21 5.37 0.21
CA ASP A 220 16.33 6.50 -0.05
C ASP A 220 14.99 6.12 -0.73
N PHE A 221 14.43 4.96 -0.37
CA PHE A 221 13.09 4.62 -0.82
C PHE A 221 12.08 5.56 -0.18
N ASN A 222 11.21 6.11 -1.03
CA ASN A 222 10.22 7.09 -0.57
C ASN A 222 8.78 6.55 -0.55
N LEU A 223 8.61 5.26 -0.84
CA LEU A 223 7.35 4.54 -0.70
C LEU A 223 7.62 3.05 -0.52
N ILE A 224 6.93 2.41 0.43
CA ILE A 224 6.86 0.94 0.55
C ILE A 224 5.44 0.51 0.21
N ILE A 225 5.29 -0.55 -0.61
CA ILE A 225 3.99 -1.13 -0.92
C ILE A 225 3.98 -2.59 -0.49
N LEU A 226 3.08 -2.95 0.42
CA LEU A 226 2.93 -4.28 1.00
C LEU A 226 1.61 -4.90 0.59
N GLY A 227 1.65 -6.15 0.17
CA GLY A 227 0.45 -6.96 0.01
C GLY A 227 0.14 -7.76 1.26
N THR A 228 -1.13 -7.81 1.62
CA THR A 228 -1.61 -8.61 2.74
C THR A 228 -3.01 -9.15 2.47
N ASP A 229 -3.34 -10.23 3.13
CA ASP A 229 -4.70 -10.79 3.17
C ASP A 229 -5.26 -10.58 4.57
N VAL A 230 -6.45 -10.02 4.66
CA VAL A 230 -7.17 -9.91 5.93
C VAL A 230 -7.61 -11.31 6.37
N ARG A 231 -7.26 -11.69 7.59
CA ARG A 231 -7.68 -12.97 8.15
C ARG A 231 -9.14 -12.89 8.59
N PRO A 232 -10.03 -13.74 8.03
CA PRO A 232 -11.42 -13.76 8.43
C PRO A 232 -11.58 -14.28 9.87
N GLY A 233 -12.63 -13.85 10.55
CA GLY A 233 -13.04 -14.38 11.85
C GLY A 233 -12.42 -13.70 13.07
N SER A 234 -11.68 -12.60 12.89
CA SER A 234 -11.22 -11.75 13.98
C SER A 234 -12.09 -10.51 14.13
N ASP A 235 -12.39 -10.09 15.37
CA ASP A 235 -13.05 -8.82 15.65
C ASP A 235 -12.13 -7.60 15.46
N LYS A 236 -10.83 -7.86 15.29
CA LYS A 236 -9.79 -6.85 15.05
C LYS A 236 -9.11 -7.11 13.71
N LEU A 237 -8.72 -6.02 13.04
CA LEU A 237 -7.86 -6.11 11.86
C LEU A 237 -6.49 -6.65 12.27
N TYR A 238 -6.05 -7.71 11.58
CA TYR A 238 -4.75 -8.31 11.78
C TYR A 238 -4.07 -8.55 10.44
N LEU A 239 -2.99 -7.84 10.20
CA LEU A 239 -2.21 -7.90 8.95
C LEU A 239 -0.95 -8.77 9.07
N GLY A 240 -0.67 -9.22 10.28
CA GLY A 240 0.50 -10.02 10.61
C GLY A 240 1.65 -9.19 11.21
N PRO A 241 2.49 -9.82 12.05
CA PRO A 241 3.46 -9.10 12.88
C PRO A 241 4.52 -8.36 12.05
N ARG A 242 4.90 -8.88 10.88
CA ARG A 242 5.88 -8.25 9.99
C ARG A 242 5.33 -6.97 9.35
N VAL A 243 4.10 -7.03 8.83
CA VAL A 243 3.43 -5.87 8.24
C VAL A 243 3.25 -4.78 9.29
N GLU A 244 2.80 -5.16 10.49
CA GLU A 244 2.63 -4.24 11.61
C GLU A 244 3.96 -3.60 12.06
N ARG A 245 5.07 -4.36 12.06
CA ARG A 245 6.38 -3.83 12.40
C ARG A 245 6.88 -2.83 11.35
N ILE A 246 6.66 -3.11 10.06
CA ILE A 246 7.00 -2.19 8.97
C ILE A 246 6.18 -0.90 9.09
N LEU A 247 4.87 -1.00 9.27
CA LEU A 247 3.99 0.17 9.47
C LEU A 247 4.43 1.07 10.62
N ASN A 248 4.91 0.46 11.72
CA ASN A 248 5.29 1.21 12.91
C ASN A 248 6.68 1.87 12.83
N ASN A 249 7.56 1.40 11.93
CA ASN A 249 8.97 1.79 11.93
C ASN A 249 9.46 2.33 10.58
N ALA A 250 8.64 2.34 9.55
CA ALA A 250 9.03 2.87 8.25
C ALA A 250 9.29 4.38 8.32
N SER A 251 10.36 4.82 7.66
CA SER A 251 10.74 6.24 7.53
C SER A 251 10.04 6.96 6.37
N CYS A 252 9.31 6.22 5.54
CA CYS A 252 8.56 6.73 4.40
C CYS A 252 7.10 6.22 4.44
N PRO A 253 6.21 6.79 3.62
CA PRO A 253 4.85 6.28 3.47
C PRO A 253 4.80 4.79 3.17
N VAL A 254 3.79 4.12 3.73
CA VAL A 254 3.52 2.71 3.50
C VAL A 254 2.12 2.55 2.95
N ILE A 255 2.01 1.81 1.86
CA ILE A 255 0.72 1.39 1.28
C ILE A 255 0.52 -0.09 1.61
N ILE A 256 -0.66 -0.39 2.13
CA ILE A 256 -1.15 -1.76 2.29
C ILE A 256 -2.18 -2.04 1.22
N VAL A 257 -1.95 -3.07 0.43
CA VAL A 257 -2.89 -3.59 -0.56
C VAL A 257 -3.52 -4.85 -0.03
N ASN A 258 -4.82 -4.80 0.21
CA ASN A 258 -5.62 -5.95 0.59
C ASN A 258 -6.48 -6.36 -0.60
N SER A 259 -6.21 -7.53 -1.14
CA SER A 259 -7.05 -8.16 -2.17
C SER A 259 -7.93 -9.19 -1.47
N GLN A 260 -9.21 -8.91 -1.37
CA GLN A 260 -10.17 -9.94 -0.96
C GLN A 260 -10.24 -11.08 -1.97
#